data_65166ecf5a498698847d82e0030d24d1
#
_entry.id   65166ecf5a498698847d82e0030d24d1
#
_cell.length_a   1.000
_cell.length_b   1.000
_cell.length_c   1.000
_cell.angle_alpha   90.00
_cell.angle_beta   90.00
_cell.angle_gamma   90.00
#
_symmetry.space_group_name_H-M   'P 1'
#
loop_
_entity.id
_entity.type
_entity.pdbx_description
1 polymer ?
#
loop_
_entity_poly.entity_id
_entity_poly.type
_entity_poly.pdbx_seq_one_letter_code
_entity_poly.pdbx_strand_id
1 'polypeptide(L)'
;MYMLLTIITIVMCIYCCDLPVWNKIFDFMINNKEESDFMNNIGISFIAAYIFFVMQVMIPEAVMEYKIKLEQIPKRCMAHRQVQLFTVNLLKIYGGFYRKSDNINCVQELFYEDNLKSHMEHIDIQDISPAIGGLDRHKLSWGEYLRDEFNWINDTGKDILKNYLSVLPNKISYNIFFLV
;
A
#
# COMPACT_ATOMS: atom_id res chain seq x y z
N MET A 1 -9.31 13.79 19.53
CA MET A 1 -10.31 14.89 19.65
C MET A 1 -11.74 14.36 19.47
N TYR A 2 -12.07 13.68 18.37
CA TYR A 2 -13.43 13.15 18.11
C TYR A 2 -13.97 12.22 19.21
N MET A 3 -13.11 11.34 19.75
CA MET A 3 -13.50 10.40 20.81
C MET A 3 -14.02 11.10 22.08
N LEU A 4 -13.40 12.21 22.46
CA LEU A 4 -13.79 12.99 23.64
C LEU A 4 -15.13 13.71 23.40
N LEU A 5 -15.34 14.27 22.21
CA LEU A 5 -16.61 14.87 21.79
C LEU A 5 -17.75 13.84 21.80
N THR A 6 -17.50 12.63 21.31
CA THR A 6 -18.48 11.54 21.30
C THR A 6 -18.88 11.15 22.72
N ILE A 7 -17.90 11.03 23.64
CA ILE A 7 -18.16 10.69 25.06
C ILE A 7 -19.01 11.77 25.71
N ILE A 8 -18.67 13.05 25.52
CA ILE A 8 -19.45 14.17 26.07
C ILE A 8 -20.88 14.14 25.53
N THR A 9 -21.08 13.88 24.24
CA THR A 9 -22.40 13.80 23.62
C THR A 9 -23.21 12.64 24.17
N ILE A 10 -22.61 11.47 24.38
CA ILE A 10 -23.28 10.30 24.99
C ILE A 10 -23.74 10.66 26.43
N VAL A 11 -22.87 11.30 27.22
CA VAL A 11 -23.22 11.74 28.58
C VAL A 11 -24.37 12.73 28.54
N MET A 12 -24.37 13.70 27.64
CA MET A 12 -25.46 14.65 27.47
C MET A 12 -26.76 14.02 26.97
N CYS A 13 -26.69 13.04 26.05
CA CYS A 13 -27.87 12.29 25.63
C CYS A 13 -28.50 11.49 26.81
N ILE A 14 -27.66 10.83 27.61
CA ILE A 14 -28.12 10.07 28.79
C ILE A 14 -28.79 11.02 29.81
N TYR A 15 -28.23 12.22 29.99
CA TYR A 15 -28.81 13.25 30.85
C TYR A 15 -30.19 13.71 30.36
N CYS A 16 -30.30 14.06 29.06
CA CYS A 16 -31.52 14.56 28.44
C CYS A 16 -32.61 13.50 28.28
N CYS A 17 -32.28 12.20 28.29
CA CYS A 17 -33.22 11.09 28.14
C CYS A 17 -33.86 10.64 29.46
N ASP A 18 -33.65 11.35 30.56
CA ASP A 18 -34.31 11.16 31.88
C ASP A 18 -34.16 9.73 32.41
N LEU A 19 -33.00 9.09 32.19
CA LEU A 19 -32.73 7.74 32.66
C LEU A 19 -32.62 7.70 34.19
N PRO A 20 -33.41 6.86 34.90
CA PRO A 20 -33.59 6.92 36.36
C PRO A 20 -32.32 6.71 37.18
N VAL A 21 -31.31 6.11 36.60
CA VAL A 21 -30.01 5.87 37.25
C VAL A 21 -29.16 7.14 37.32
N TRP A 22 -29.24 7.98 36.30
CA TRP A 22 -28.41 9.17 36.16
C TRP A 22 -29.04 10.40 36.82
N ASN A 23 -30.39 10.46 36.91
CA ASN A 23 -31.08 11.56 37.57
C ASN A 23 -30.63 11.69 39.02
N LYS A 24 -30.39 10.61 39.76
CA LYS A 24 -29.87 10.66 41.12
C LYS A 24 -28.49 11.29 41.25
N ILE A 25 -27.66 11.17 40.23
CA ILE A 25 -26.29 11.75 40.22
C ILE A 25 -26.37 13.20 39.85
N PHE A 26 -27.21 13.58 38.91
CA PHE A 26 -27.38 14.97 38.47
C PHE A 26 -28.25 15.79 39.43
N ASP A 27 -29.27 15.22 40.04
CA ASP A 27 -30.05 15.87 41.10
C ASP A 27 -29.20 16.26 42.32
N PHE A 28 -28.12 15.54 42.57
CA PHE A 28 -27.14 15.93 43.59
C PHE A 28 -26.34 17.17 43.16
N MET A 29 -26.12 17.39 41.87
CA MET A 29 -25.36 18.54 41.36
C MET A 29 -26.20 19.76 41.06
N ILE A 30 -27.54 19.60 40.83
CA ILE A 30 -28.45 20.69 40.42
C ILE A 30 -29.64 20.74 41.39
N ASN A 31 -29.57 21.63 42.36
CA ASN A 31 -30.54 21.71 43.42
C ASN A 31 -31.77 22.58 43.08
N ASN A 32 -31.81 23.26 41.91
CA ASN A 32 -32.87 24.19 41.52
C ASN A 32 -33.48 23.82 40.17
N LYS A 33 -34.81 23.91 40.04
CA LYS A 33 -35.59 23.61 38.86
C LYS A 33 -35.19 24.47 37.65
N GLU A 34 -34.89 25.77 37.87
CA GLU A 34 -34.46 26.67 36.80
C GLU A 34 -33.08 26.33 36.25
N GLU A 35 -32.15 25.84 37.07
CA GLU A 35 -30.85 25.36 36.64
C GLU A 35 -30.96 24.07 35.84
N SER A 36 -31.93 23.20 36.19
CA SER A 36 -32.25 21.95 35.46
C SER A 36 -32.73 22.26 34.03
N ASP A 37 -33.67 23.24 33.88
CA ASP A 37 -34.17 23.60 32.55
C ASP A 37 -33.08 24.25 31.67
N PHE A 38 -32.25 25.06 32.30
CA PHE A 38 -31.09 25.67 31.60
C PHE A 38 -30.10 24.60 31.12
N MET A 39 -29.73 23.64 31.97
CA MET A 39 -28.82 22.57 31.63
C MET A 39 -29.39 21.62 30.55
N ASN A 40 -30.68 21.36 30.58
CA ASN A 40 -31.37 20.59 29.56
C ASN A 40 -31.32 21.26 28.19
N ASN A 41 -31.56 22.59 28.14
CA ASN A 41 -31.47 23.37 26.92
C ASN A 41 -30.03 23.40 26.34
N ILE A 42 -29.02 23.50 27.21
CA ILE A 42 -27.62 23.39 26.79
C ILE A 42 -27.35 22.00 26.23
N GLY A 43 -27.81 20.93 26.91
CA GLY A 43 -27.65 19.55 26.47
C GLY A 43 -28.27 19.31 25.11
N ILE A 44 -29.50 19.74 24.86
CA ILE A 44 -30.18 19.64 23.58
C ILE A 44 -29.40 20.42 22.49
N SER A 45 -28.94 21.61 22.77
CA SER A 45 -28.17 22.42 21.83
C SER A 45 -26.85 21.75 21.47
N PHE A 46 -26.20 21.12 22.45
CA PHE A 46 -24.95 20.40 22.23
C PHE A 46 -25.16 19.14 21.36
N ILE A 47 -26.24 18.40 21.61
CA ILE A 47 -26.62 17.22 20.79
C ILE A 47 -26.91 17.65 19.36
N ALA A 48 -27.69 18.73 19.16
CA ALA A 48 -27.98 19.25 17.85
C ALA A 48 -26.72 19.68 17.09
N ALA A 49 -25.80 20.39 17.77
CA ALA A 49 -24.52 20.78 17.20
C ALA A 49 -23.64 19.59 16.84
N TYR A 50 -23.64 18.54 17.67
CA TYR A 50 -22.90 17.32 17.39
C TYR A 50 -23.47 16.55 16.19
N ILE A 51 -24.80 16.41 16.09
CA ILE A 51 -25.45 15.81 14.94
C ILE A 51 -25.07 16.56 13.67
N PHE A 52 -25.14 17.91 13.73
CA PHE A 52 -24.74 18.75 12.61
C PHE A 52 -23.26 18.54 12.22
N PHE A 53 -22.36 18.46 13.21
CA PHE A 53 -20.95 18.19 12.99
C PHE A 53 -20.71 16.80 12.33
N VAL A 54 -21.41 15.77 12.80
CA VAL A 54 -21.33 14.42 12.20
C VAL A 54 -21.77 14.47 10.74
N MET A 55 -22.91 15.12 10.47
CA MET A 55 -23.46 15.21 9.12
C MET A 55 -22.61 16.04 8.17
N GLN A 56 -22.07 17.16 8.63
CA GLN A 56 -21.37 18.13 7.79
C GLN A 56 -19.86 17.87 7.66
N VAL A 57 -19.26 17.21 8.64
CA VAL A 57 -17.81 17.01 8.68
C VAL A 57 -17.44 15.53 8.63
N MET A 58 -17.90 14.75 9.60
CA MET A 58 -17.40 13.36 9.73
C MET A 58 -17.85 12.46 8.59
N ILE A 59 -19.11 12.53 8.15
CA ILE A 59 -19.63 11.72 7.07
C ILE A 59 -18.95 12.09 5.73
N PRO A 60 -18.86 13.35 5.30
CA PRO A 60 -18.16 13.72 4.08
C PRO A 60 -16.67 13.33 4.09
N GLU A 61 -15.98 13.53 5.22
CA GLU A 61 -14.57 13.11 5.34
C GLU A 61 -14.42 11.58 5.16
N ALA A 62 -15.26 10.80 5.85
CA ALA A 62 -15.24 9.34 5.73
C ALA A 62 -15.56 8.86 4.30
N VAL A 63 -16.56 9.47 3.65
CA VAL A 63 -16.91 9.16 2.26
C VAL A 63 -15.78 9.54 1.30
N MET A 64 -15.16 10.69 1.51
CA MET A 64 -14.03 11.15 0.69
C MET A 64 -12.83 10.21 0.84
N GLU A 65 -12.48 9.84 2.06
CA GLU A 65 -11.40 8.88 2.33
C GLU A 65 -11.68 7.52 1.69
N TYR A 66 -12.92 7.04 1.79
CA TYR A 66 -13.35 5.80 1.14
C TYR A 66 -13.22 5.87 -0.38
N LYS A 67 -13.66 6.97 -1.02
CA LYS A 67 -13.52 7.17 -2.47
C LYS A 67 -12.06 7.16 -2.90
N ILE A 68 -11.19 7.88 -2.18
CA ILE A 68 -9.75 7.90 -2.48
C ILE A 68 -9.14 6.50 -2.40
N LYS A 69 -9.50 5.72 -1.37
CA LYS A 69 -9.07 4.32 -1.25
C LYS A 69 -9.57 3.47 -2.41
N LEU A 70 -10.83 3.64 -2.80
CA LEU A 70 -11.44 2.88 -3.90
C LEU A 70 -10.77 3.19 -5.25
N GLU A 71 -10.43 4.44 -5.52
CA GLU A 71 -9.71 4.86 -6.72
C GLU A 71 -8.27 4.32 -6.77
N GLN A 72 -7.64 4.11 -5.59
CA GLN A 72 -6.29 3.55 -5.53
C GLN A 72 -6.21 2.04 -5.75
N ILE A 73 -7.31 1.30 -5.53
CA ILE A 73 -7.32 -0.18 -5.65
C ILE A 73 -6.90 -0.65 -7.05
N PRO A 74 -7.50 -0.19 -8.17
CA PRO A 74 -7.10 -0.63 -9.51
C PRO A 74 -5.65 -0.24 -9.81
N LYS A 75 -5.21 0.93 -9.36
CA LYS A 75 -3.84 1.39 -9.55
C LYS A 75 -2.83 0.52 -8.80
N ARG A 76 -3.16 0.08 -7.58
CA ARG A 76 -2.36 -0.88 -6.79
C ARG A 76 -2.30 -2.26 -7.45
N CYS A 77 -3.43 -2.75 -7.96
CA CYS A 77 -3.47 -4.02 -8.68
C CYS A 77 -2.60 -3.99 -9.94
N MET A 78 -2.64 -2.91 -10.72
CA MET A 78 -1.77 -2.73 -11.88
C MET A 78 -0.30 -2.63 -11.49
N ALA A 79 0.03 -1.87 -10.45
CA ALA A 79 1.38 -1.78 -9.91
C ALA A 79 1.93 -3.15 -9.50
N HIS A 80 1.13 -3.92 -8.76
CA HIS A 80 1.51 -5.28 -8.34
C HIS A 80 1.79 -6.18 -9.54
N ARG A 81 0.93 -6.15 -10.56
CA ARG A 81 1.13 -6.93 -11.79
C ARG A 81 2.41 -6.54 -12.52
N GLN A 82 2.71 -5.24 -12.64
CA GLN A 82 3.93 -4.77 -13.30
C GLN A 82 5.18 -5.17 -12.53
N VAL A 83 5.18 -5.04 -11.21
CA VAL A 83 6.28 -5.48 -10.35
C VAL A 83 6.47 -7.00 -10.46
N GLN A 84 5.39 -7.77 -10.50
CA GLN A 84 5.46 -9.22 -10.69
C GLN A 84 6.09 -9.60 -12.02
N LEU A 85 5.68 -8.97 -13.13
CA LEU A 85 6.27 -9.20 -14.45
C LEU A 85 7.75 -8.81 -14.49
N PHE A 86 8.10 -7.68 -13.89
CA PHE A 86 9.47 -7.22 -13.75
C PHE A 86 10.32 -8.25 -12.97
N THR A 87 9.83 -8.75 -11.85
CA THR A 87 10.51 -9.77 -11.04
C THR A 87 10.69 -11.08 -11.81
N VAL A 88 9.65 -11.54 -12.53
CA VAL A 88 9.73 -12.77 -13.34
C VAL A 88 10.79 -12.65 -14.43
N ASN A 89 10.91 -11.50 -15.07
CA ASN A 89 11.92 -11.30 -16.10
C ASN A 89 13.33 -11.20 -15.51
N LEU A 90 13.50 -10.55 -14.35
CA LEU A 90 14.76 -10.62 -13.61
C LEU A 90 15.15 -12.07 -13.30
N LEU A 91 14.23 -12.88 -12.79
CA LEU A 91 14.47 -14.29 -12.50
C LEU A 91 14.85 -15.09 -13.75
N LYS A 92 14.30 -14.76 -14.93
CA LYS A 92 14.68 -15.40 -16.20
C LYS A 92 16.13 -15.10 -16.58
N ILE A 93 16.59 -13.86 -16.37
CA ILE A 93 17.98 -13.48 -16.67
C ILE A 93 18.92 -14.25 -15.74
N TYR A 94 18.65 -14.24 -14.44
CA TYR A 94 19.46 -14.99 -13.49
C TYR A 94 19.43 -16.50 -13.76
N GLY A 95 18.24 -17.06 -14.06
CA GLY A 95 18.09 -18.45 -14.45
C GLY A 95 18.83 -18.83 -15.73
N GLY A 96 19.05 -17.87 -16.64
CA GLY A 96 19.81 -18.05 -17.86
C GLY A 96 21.30 -18.30 -17.63
N PHE A 97 21.87 -17.82 -16.51
CA PHE A 97 23.27 -18.05 -16.17
C PHE A 97 23.55 -19.49 -15.70
N TYR A 98 22.53 -20.19 -15.23
CA TYR A 98 22.67 -21.54 -14.70
C TYR A 98 22.48 -22.58 -15.79
N ARG A 99 23.31 -23.62 -15.78
CA ARG A 99 23.19 -24.74 -16.71
C ARG A 99 22.09 -25.68 -16.26
N LYS A 100 21.52 -26.44 -17.18
CA LYS A 100 20.53 -27.50 -16.86
C LYS A 100 21.03 -28.57 -15.88
N SER A 101 22.34 -28.70 -15.72
CA SER A 101 23.00 -29.65 -14.82
C SER A 101 23.05 -29.14 -13.36
N ASP A 102 22.78 -27.87 -13.13
CA ASP A 102 22.94 -27.29 -11.81
C ASP A 102 21.67 -27.57 -10.98
N ASN A 103 21.86 -28.32 -9.90
CA ASN A 103 20.80 -28.61 -8.94
C ASN A 103 20.49 -27.36 -8.10
N ILE A 104 19.62 -26.52 -8.61
CA ILE A 104 19.12 -25.35 -7.87
C ILE A 104 17.94 -25.82 -7.04
N ASN A 105 18.11 -25.93 -5.74
CA ASN A 105 17.08 -26.39 -4.82
C ASN A 105 16.07 -25.30 -4.45
N CYS A 106 16.48 -24.03 -4.50
CA CYS A 106 15.58 -22.90 -4.25
C CYS A 106 15.99 -21.64 -5.02
N VAL A 107 15.03 -20.75 -5.26
CA VAL A 107 15.23 -19.48 -5.97
C VAL A 107 16.25 -18.58 -5.25
N GLN A 108 16.42 -18.72 -3.95
CA GLN A 108 17.37 -17.91 -3.16
C GLN A 108 18.82 -18.20 -3.51
N GLU A 109 19.13 -19.46 -3.91
CA GLU A 109 20.49 -19.87 -4.32
C GLU A 109 20.94 -19.13 -5.59
N LEU A 110 20.01 -18.70 -6.44
CA LEU A 110 20.30 -17.92 -7.65
C LEU A 110 20.96 -16.57 -7.34
N PHE A 111 20.76 -16.04 -6.14
CA PHE A 111 21.22 -14.69 -5.75
C PHE A 111 22.44 -14.71 -4.83
N TYR A 112 22.99 -15.88 -4.52
CA TYR A 112 24.25 -15.94 -3.78
C TYR A 112 25.40 -15.51 -4.68
N GLU A 113 26.14 -14.49 -4.23
CA GLU A 113 27.21 -13.85 -4.99
C GLU A 113 28.26 -14.86 -5.47
N ASP A 114 28.67 -15.78 -4.61
CA ASP A 114 29.67 -16.80 -4.94
C ASP A 114 29.17 -17.76 -6.04
N ASN A 115 27.90 -18.17 -5.96
CA ASN A 115 27.29 -19.04 -6.96
C ASN A 115 27.17 -18.32 -8.30
N LEU A 116 26.64 -17.09 -8.28
CA LEU A 116 26.48 -16.29 -9.49
C LEU A 116 27.81 -16.05 -10.17
N LYS A 117 28.84 -15.66 -9.42
CA LYS A 117 30.19 -15.42 -9.93
C LYS A 117 30.79 -16.65 -10.59
N SER A 118 30.72 -17.82 -9.95
CA SER A 118 31.24 -19.07 -10.50
C SER A 118 30.56 -19.47 -11.80
N HIS A 119 29.25 -19.20 -11.95
CA HIS A 119 28.52 -19.49 -13.19
C HIS A 119 28.78 -18.45 -14.28
N MET A 120 28.96 -17.19 -13.93
CA MET A 120 29.30 -16.14 -14.90
C MET A 120 30.73 -16.25 -15.45
N GLU A 121 31.70 -16.74 -14.68
CA GLU A 121 33.09 -16.92 -15.10
C GLU A 121 33.24 -17.88 -16.30
N HIS A 122 32.25 -18.74 -16.53
CA HIS A 122 32.25 -19.72 -17.65
C HIS A 122 31.47 -19.21 -18.87
N ILE A 123 30.92 -18.00 -18.83
CA ILE A 123 30.14 -17.43 -19.92
C ILE A 123 31.04 -16.53 -20.77
N ASP A 124 31.28 -16.90 -21.99
CA ASP A 124 31.86 -15.98 -22.97
C ASP A 124 30.76 -15.07 -23.53
N ILE A 125 31.00 -13.76 -23.52
CA ILE A 125 30.07 -12.75 -24.03
C ILE A 125 29.76 -12.95 -25.51
N GLN A 126 30.68 -13.59 -26.27
CA GLN A 126 30.50 -13.87 -27.68
C GLN A 126 29.78 -15.20 -27.94
N ASP A 127 29.68 -16.05 -26.92
CA ASP A 127 28.96 -17.32 -27.07
C ASP A 127 27.46 -17.09 -27.26
N ILE A 128 26.84 -18.08 -27.89
CA ILE A 128 25.39 -18.09 -28.11
C ILE A 128 24.66 -18.26 -26.77
N SER A 129 23.81 -17.30 -26.43
CA SER A 129 22.96 -17.39 -25.25
C SER A 129 21.87 -18.48 -25.43
N PRO A 130 21.36 -19.07 -24.32
CA PRO A 130 20.21 -19.96 -24.39
C PRO A 130 18.89 -19.25 -24.75
N ALA A 131 18.91 -17.92 -24.75
CA ALA A 131 17.75 -17.13 -25.08
C ALA A 131 17.54 -17.07 -26.60
N ILE A 132 16.28 -17.17 -27.00
CA ILE A 132 15.86 -17.01 -28.39
C ILE A 132 15.30 -15.60 -28.51
N GLY A 133 15.96 -14.74 -29.27
CA GLY A 133 15.51 -13.38 -29.52
C GLY A 133 14.39 -13.30 -30.51
N GLY A 134 13.36 -12.55 -30.16
CA GLY A 134 12.34 -12.03 -31.05
C GLY A 134 11.53 -13.01 -31.90
N LEU A 135 10.78 -12.46 -32.84
CA LEU A 135 9.94 -13.19 -33.80
C LEU A 135 10.77 -13.99 -34.82
N ASP A 136 12.00 -13.56 -35.09
CA ASP A 136 12.89 -14.16 -36.12
C ASP A 136 13.72 -15.32 -35.61
N ARG A 137 13.57 -15.70 -34.33
CA ARG A 137 14.28 -16.81 -33.69
C ARG A 137 15.80 -16.80 -33.89
N HIS A 138 16.38 -15.63 -34.01
CA HIS A 138 17.84 -15.48 -34.09
C HIS A 138 18.49 -15.87 -32.77
N LYS A 139 19.57 -16.60 -32.85
CA LYS A 139 20.41 -16.90 -31.70
C LYS A 139 21.22 -15.65 -31.37
N LEU A 140 20.96 -15.05 -30.21
CA LEU A 140 21.70 -13.90 -29.72
C LEU A 140 22.97 -14.34 -29.03
N SER A 141 24.04 -13.53 -29.15
CA SER A 141 25.19 -13.69 -28.27
C SER A 141 24.79 -13.29 -26.83
N TRP A 142 25.55 -13.77 -25.85
CA TRP A 142 25.33 -13.35 -24.46
C TRP A 142 25.42 -11.84 -24.29
N GLY A 143 26.36 -11.18 -25.00
CA GLY A 143 26.49 -9.72 -24.93
C GLY A 143 25.29 -8.96 -25.46
N GLU A 144 24.68 -9.42 -26.56
CA GLU A 144 23.46 -8.83 -27.12
C GLU A 144 22.26 -9.09 -26.21
N TYR A 145 22.10 -10.32 -25.74
CA TYR A 145 21.01 -10.71 -24.83
C TYR A 145 21.05 -9.89 -23.55
N LEU A 146 22.20 -9.80 -22.87
CA LEU A 146 22.32 -9.04 -21.63
C LEU A 146 22.09 -7.55 -21.83
N ARG A 147 22.58 -6.98 -22.94
CA ARG A 147 22.34 -5.58 -23.28
C ARG A 147 20.84 -5.29 -23.42
N ASP A 148 20.13 -6.13 -24.14
CA ASP A 148 18.71 -5.95 -24.37
C ASP A 148 17.91 -6.09 -23.08
N GLU A 149 18.26 -7.08 -22.26
CA GLU A 149 17.58 -7.31 -20.96
C GLU A 149 17.87 -6.18 -19.95
N PHE A 150 19.10 -5.69 -19.88
CA PHE A 150 19.43 -4.55 -19.01
C PHE A 150 18.75 -3.26 -19.45
N ASN A 151 18.64 -3.01 -20.74
CA ASN A 151 17.88 -1.88 -21.26
C ASN A 151 16.39 -2.03 -20.88
N TRP A 152 15.83 -3.23 -21.05
CA TRP A 152 14.46 -3.51 -20.68
C TRP A 152 14.21 -3.30 -19.17
N ILE A 153 15.13 -3.79 -18.31
CA ILE A 153 15.07 -3.60 -16.84
C ILE A 153 15.05 -2.09 -16.52
N ASN A 154 15.98 -1.35 -17.08
CA ASN A 154 16.11 0.08 -16.85
C ASN A 154 14.85 0.84 -17.27
N ASP A 155 14.33 0.57 -18.45
CA ASP A 155 13.16 1.29 -18.99
C ASP A 155 11.88 0.87 -18.23
N THR A 156 11.69 -0.41 -18.02
CA THR A 156 10.52 -0.92 -17.27
C THR A 156 10.54 -0.46 -15.82
N GLY A 157 11.69 -0.48 -15.16
CA GLY A 157 11.84 0.00 -13.80
C GLY A 157 11.54 1.49 -13.66
N LYS A 158 12.02 2.31 -14.58
CA LYS A 158 11.68 3.74 -14.66
C LYS A 158 10.19 3.97 -14.86
N ASP A 159 9.57 3.21 -15.74
CA ASP A 159 8.14 3.31 -16.00
C ASP A 159 7.31 2.91 -14.78
N ILE A 160 7.69 1.85 -14.07
CA ILE A 160 7.06 1.44 -12.81
C ILE A 160 7.17 2.55 -11.77
N LEU A 161 8.35 3.10 -11.55
CA LEU A 161 8.56 4.20 -10.61
C LEU A 161 7.76 5.45 -11.01
N LYS A 162 7.81 5.85 -12.27
CA LYS A 162 7.09 7.03 -12.76
C LYS A 162 5.57 6.93 -12.57
N ASN A 163 5.00 5.76 -12.88
CA ASN A 163 3.55 5.62 -12.93
C ASN A 163 2.93 5.16 -11.61
N TYR A 164 3.69 4.46 -10.76
CA TYR A 164 3.14 3.77 -9.59
C TYR A 164 3.82 4.10 -8.26
N LEU A 165 4.80 5.03 -8.22
CA LEU A 165 5.53 5.39 -7.00
C LEU A 165 4.59 5.71 -5.82
N SER A 166 3.49 6.42 -6.11
CA SER A 166 2.51 6.84 -5.08
C SER A 166 1.72 5.70 -4.43
N VAL A 167 1.72 4.51 -5.03
CA VAL A 167 0.94 3.35 -4.54
C VAL A 167 1.81 2.14 -4.20
N LEU A 168 3.10 2.20 -4.53
CA LEU A 168 4.08 1.16 -4.20
C LEU A 168 4.54 1.29 -2.74
N PRO A 169 4.76 0.17 -2.04
CA PRO A 169 5.46 0.19 -0.76
C PRO A 169 6.89 0.75 -0.91
N ASN A 170 7.32 1.57 0.03
CA ASN A 170 8.64 2.24 -0.01
C ASN A 170 9.80 1.25 -0.24
N LYS A 171 9.74 0.06 0.38
CA LYS A 171 10.77 -0.98 0.21
C LYS A 171 10.87 -1.47 -1.24
N ILE A 172 9.73 -1.63 -1.93
CA ILE A 172 9.71 -2.07 -3.33
C ILE A 172 10.23 -0.97 -4.24
N SER A 173 9.78 0.26 -4.04
CA SER A 173 10.24 1.43 -4.81
C SER A 173 11.74 1.63 -4.68
N TYR A 174 12.26 1.49 -3.47
CA TYR A 174 13.70 1.58 -3.18
C TYR A 174 14.49 0.49 -3.92
N ASN A 175 14.04 -0.77 -3.84
CA ASN A 175 14.72 -1.87 -4.53
C ASN A 175 14.73 -1.69 -6.06
N ILE A 176 13.62 -1.24 -6.66
CA ILE A 176 13.57 -0.95 -8.10
C ILE A 176 14.52 0.19 -8.44
N PHE A 177 14.56 1.26 -7.64
CA PHE A 177 15.43 2.41 -7.86
C PHE A 177 16.92 2.02 -7.91
N PHE A 178 17.35 1.04 -7.10
CA PHE A 178 18.73 0.55 -7.12
C PHE A 178 19.05 -0.37 -8.28
N LEU A 179 18.06 -0.92 -8.96
CA LEU A 179 18.25 -1.79 -10.13
C LEU A 179 18.27 -1.03 -11.45
N VAL A 180 17.89 0.25 -11.44
CA VAL A 180 17.69 1.15 -12.58
C VAL A 180 18.65 2.31 -12.54
#